data_3534df1a93994775a8c64b1d798018ab
#
_entry.id   3534df1a93994775a8c64b1d798018ab
#
_cell.length_a   1.000
_cell.length_b   1.000
_cell.length_c   1.000
_cell.angle_alpha   90.00
_cell.angle_beta   90.00
_cell.angle_gamma   90.00
#
_symmetry.space_group_name_H-M   'P 1'
#
loop_
_entity.id
_entity.type
_entity.pdbx_description
1 polymer ?
#
loop_
_entity_poly.entity_id
_entity_poly.type
_entity_poly.pdbx_seq_one_letter_code
_entity_poly.pdbx_strand_id
1 'polypeptide(L)'
;MKKINLLLLSLIVVILYSCKTASVYTNVLVPAQITIPQHIQSVGILNRSLPGKGEGWRNFLEGFISGESIMADREGSYNVCKGLAFKINTNPRFKAYLMEGEDFRGTGTKVFPIPLTWEEVDYLCNKYKVDAIVVLETFDSDIMRASRSRKVERTVQGEKVMVTEFLEDLNIRVNAGWRVYDNINKKIIDQDVFYDEKAWNTVGNTPEEAVRKLPSKRGAINDAGYFAGEMMGVRISPNWVRVSRYYYKKGDDRLVNAKRFVKVNNWKEAVVLWSQSAKSPDHKIAGRAVIIWLWPPKWKEN
;
A
#
# COMPACT_ATOMS: atom_id res chain seq x y z
N MET A 1 -9.86 -54.45 -16.00
CA MET A 1 -9.43 -54.22 -14.60
C MET A 1 -7.93 -53.99 -14.47
N LYS A 2 -7.01 -54.80 -15.04
CA LYS A 2 -5.54 -54.58 -14.92
C LYS A 2 -5.03 -53.24 -15.46
N LYS A 3 -5.59 -52.68 -16.56
CA LYS A 3 -5.18 -51.40 -17.17
C LYS A 3 -5.57 -50.18 -16.32
N ILE A 4 -6.71 -50.27 -15.62
CA ILE A 4 -7.18 -49.17 -14.72
C ILE A 4 -6.30 -49.11 -13.48
N ASN A 5 -5.87 -50.25 -12.94
CA ASN A 5 -4.95 -50.26 -11.80
C ASN A 5 -3.57 -49.70 -12.13
N LEU A 6 -3.08 -49.93 -13.36
CA LEU A 6 -1.78 -49.34 -13.80
C LEU A 6 -1.83 -47.82 -13.96
N LEU A 7 -2.95 -47.29 -14.46
CA LEU A 7 -3.20 -45.87 -14.59
C LEU A 7 -3.35 -45.19 -13.22
N LEU A 8 -4.06 -45.82 -12.29
CA LEU A 8 -4.15 -45.34 -10.90
C LEU A 8 -2.80 -45.37 -10.19
N LEU A 9 -1.99 -46.42 -10.40
CA LEU A 9 -0.66 -46.54 -9.84
C LEU A 9 0.29 -45.47 -10.41
N SER A 10 0.22 -45.19 -11.72
CA SER A 10 1.02 -44.09 -12.34
C SER A 10 0.60 -42.72 -11.84
N LEU A 11 -0.70 -42.47 -11.63
CA LEU A 11 -1.23 -41.23 -11.07
C LEU A 11 -0.76 -41.01 -9.63
N ILE A 12 -0.75 -42.08 -8.81
CA ILE A 12 -0.24 -42.05 -7.43
C ILE A 12 1.27 -41.73 -7.40
N VAL A 13 2.05 -42.28 -8.32
CA VAL A 13 3.49 -42.01 -8.44
C VAL A 13 3.74 -40.53 -8.82
N VAL A 14 2.95 -39.94 -9.69
CA VAL A 14 3.05 -38.51 -10.05
C VAL A 14 2.70 -37.61 -8.87
N ILE A 15 1.73 -37.98 -8.04
CA ILE A 15 1.34 -37.24 -6.83
C ILE A 15 2.45 -37.27 -5.76
N LEU A 16 3.22 -38.38 -5.69
CA LEU A 16 4.35 -38.53 -4.76
C LEU A 16 5.59 -37.69 -5.12
N TYR A 17 5.68 -37.12 -6.32
CA TYR A 17 6.67 -36.08 -6.67
C TYR A 17 6.35 -34.69 -6.07
N SER A 18 5.56 -34.67 -5.01
CA SER A 18 5.17 -33.50 -4.24
C SER A 18 6.34 -32.56 -3.90
N CYS A 19 6.09 -31.30 -4.08
CA CYS A 19 6.92 -30.12 -3.86
C CYS A 19 8.19 -30.32 -3.03
N LYS A 20 9.36 -30.13 -3.68
CA LYS A 20 10.68 -30.11 -3.03
C LYS A 20 10.94 -28.79 -2.28
N THR A 21 10.02 -27.85 -2.37
CA THR A 21 10.11 -26.53 -1.75
C THR A 21 9.13 -26.36 -0.60
N ALA A 22 9.41 -25.43 0.28
CA ALA A 22 8.50 -24.89 1.28
C ALA A 22 8.54 -23.35 1.20
N SER A 23 7.48 -22.71 1.63
CA SER A 23 7.43 -21.25 1.73
C SER A 23 7.55 -20.80 3.19
N VAL A 24 8.08 -19.62 3.36
CA VAL A 24 8.11 -18.90 4.63
C VAL A 24 7.78 -17.45 4.37
N TYR A 25 7.09 -16.84 5.30
CA TYR A 25 6.83 -15.40 5.27
C TYR A 25 7.85 -14.70 6.16
N THR A 26 8.46 -13.65 5.64
CA THR A 26 9.35 -12.79 6.39
C THR A 26 9.01 -11.32 6.12
N ASN A 27 9.24 -10.47 7.10
CA ASN A 27 9.12 -9.03 6.90
C ASN A 27 10.44 -8.48 6.39
N VAL A 28 10.38 -7.70 5.33
CA VAL A 28 11.54 -7.02 4.73
C VAL A 28 11.30 -5.52 4.81
N LEU A 29 12.29 -4.80 5.29
CA LEU A 29 12.24 -3.34 5.27
C LEU A 29 12.57 -2.85 3.85
N VAL A 30 11.58 -2.29 3.17
CA VAL A 30 11.74 -1.67 1.86
C VAL A 30 12.10 -0.20 2.08
N PRO A 31 13.18 0.31 1.47
CA PRO A 31 13.54 1.71 1.55
C PRO A 31 12.45 2.64 1.02
N ALA A 32 12.41 3.86 1.52
CA ALA A 32 11.55 4.92 0.98
C ALA A 32 11.91 5.21 -0.49
N GLN A 33 10.93 5.58 -1.29
CA GLN A 33 11.12 6.04 -2.67
C GLN A 33 11.74 7.44 -2.69
N ILE A 34 11.24 8.31 -1.82
CA ILE A 34 11.74 9.67 -1.63
C ILE A 34 12.65 9.66 -0.40
N THR A 35 13.92 10.01 -0.59
CA THR A 35 14.90 10.00 0.51
C THR A 35 14.75 11.24 1.35
N ILE A 36 14.26 11.08 2.56
CA ILE A 36 14.21 12.15 3.58
C ILE A 36 15.53 12.16 4.37
N PRO A 37 16.24 13.30 4.44
CA PRO A 37 17.50 13.44 5.17
C PRO A 37 17.42 12.96 6.62
N GLN A 38 18.54 12.46 7.15
CA GLN A 38 18.57 11.84 8.49
C GLN A 38 18.34 12.82 9.64
N HIS A 39 18.65 14.10 9.45
CA HIS A 39 18.43 15.12 10.47
C HIS A 39 16.94 15.42 10.70
N ILE A 40 16.06 15.10 9.74
CA ILE A 40 14.62 15.23 9.90
C ILE A 40 14.09 14.05 10.72
N GLN A 41 13.63 14.31 11.94
CA GLN A 41 13.04 13.32 12.84
C GLN A 41 11.54 13.53 13.05
N SER A 42 11.06 14.75 12.76
CA SER A 42 9.65 15.13 12.90
C SER A 42 9.18 15.93 11.70
N VAL A 43 7.93 15.70 11.30
CA VAL A 43 7.32 16.37 10.16
C VAL A 43 5.95 16.92 10.52
N GLY A 44 5.68 18.15 10.10
CA GLY A 44 4.36 18.73 10.10
C GLY A 44 3.63 18.40 8.80
N ILE A 45 2.33 18.13 8.87
CA ILE A 45 1.50 17.86 7.68
C ILE A 45 0.51 19.00 7.56
N LEU A 46 0.62 19.76 6.46
CA LEU A 46 -0.23 20.91 6.16
C LEU A 46 -1.14 20.59 4.96
N ASN A 47 -2.43 20.87 5.08
CA ASN A 47 -3.37 20.84 3.95
C ASN A 47 -3.51 22.25 3.37
N ARG A 48 -2.99 22.45 2.17
CA ARG A 48 -3.05 23.70 1.40
C ARG A 48 -3.84 23.54 0.09
N SER A 49 -4.51 22.40 -0.10
CA SER A 49 -5.17 22.07 -1.36
C SER A 49 -6.45 22.86 -1.63
N LEU A 50 -6.96 23.61 -0.65
CA LEU A 50 -8.16 24.43 -0.82
C LEU A 50 -7.82 25.77 -1.50
N PRO A 51 -8.73 26.31 -2.34
CA PRO A 51 -8.52 27.60 -3.02
C PRO A 51 -8.49 28.78 -2.05
N GLY A 52 -7.78 29.84 -2.44
CA GLY A 52 -7.76 31.11 -1.72
C GLY A 52 -9.14 31.70 -1.51
N LYS A 53 -9.32 32.50 -0.45
CA LYS A 53 -10.55 33.27 -0.23
C LYS A 53 -10.63 34.38 -1.29
N GLY A 54 -11.80 34.55 -1.94
CA GLY A 54 -12.03 35.59 -2.96
C GLY A 54 -12.50 35.00 -4.29
N GLU A 55 -12.02 35.56 -5.42
CA GLU A 55 -12.47 35.12 -6.75
C GLU A 55 -12.16 33.65 -7.07
N GLY A 56 -11.02 33.13 -6.61
CA GLY A 56 -10.68 31.71 -6.75
C GLY A 56 -11.69 30.78 -6.06
N TRP A 57 -12.24 31.19 -4.93
CA TRP A 57 -13.30 30.47 -4.23
C TRP A 57 -14.62 30.48 -5.01
N ARG A 58 -14.99 31.60 -5.65
CA ARG A 58 -16.19 31.67 -6.51
C ARG A 58 -16.06 30.77 -7.72
N ASN A 59 -14.95 30.86 -8.46
CA ASN A 59 -14.71 30.02 -9.64
C ASN A 59 -14.68 28.53 -9.29
N PHE A 60 -14.14 28.20 -8.12
CA PHE A 60 -14.18 26.84 -7.57
C PHE A 60 -15.62 26.39 -7.30
N LEU A 61 -16.45 27.22 -6.70
CA LEU A 61 -17.87 26.94 -6.44
C LEU A 61 -18.68 26.84 -7.73
N GLU A 62 -18.43 27.72 -8.70
CA GLU A 62 -19.13 27.75 -9.99
C GLU A 62 -18.77 26.56 -10.88
N GLY A 63 -17.55 26.03 -10.76
CA GLY A 63 -17.10 24.81 -11.47
C GLY A 63 -17.68 23.50 -10.94
N PHE A 64 -18.22 23.49 -9.74
CA PHE A 64 -18.83 22.31 -9.12
C PHE A 64 -20.36 22.44 -9.07
N ILE A 65 -21.03 21.67 -9.92
CA ILE A 65 -22.49 21.66 -10.11
C ILE A 65 -23.27 21.22 -8.86
N SER A 66 -22.63 20.69 -7.82
CA SER A 66 -23.30 20.31 -6.56
C SER A 66 -22.43 20.61 -5.34
N GLY A 67 -23.01 21.25 -4.33
CA GLY A 67 -22.36 21.52 -3.04
C GLY A 67 -21.88 20.28 -2.29
N GLU A 68 -22.45 19.10 -2.57
CA GLU A 68 -21.99 17.81 -2.03
C GLU A 68 -20.57 17.42 -2.50
N SER A 69 -20.21 17.73 -3.74
CA SER A 69 -18.86 17.43 -4.26
C SER A 69 -17.79 18.25 -3.54
N ILE A 70 -18.05 19.53 -3.31
CA ILE A 70 -17.11 20.45 -2.63
C ILE A 70 -16.82 19.97 -1.20
N MET A 71 -17.86 19.60 -0.48
CA MET A 71 -17.71 19.11 0.89
C MET A 71 -16.99 17.77 0.93
N ALA A 72 -17.26 16.88 -0.03
CA ALA A 72 -16.58 15.59 -0.14
C ALA A 72 -15.09 15.72 -0.44
N ASP A 73 -14.71 16.61 -1.37
CA ASP A 73 -13.30 16.85 -1.70
C ASP A 73 -12.55 17.54 -0.56
N ARG A 74 -13.19 18.48 0.14
CA ARG A 74 -12.61 19.09 1.35
C ARG A 74 -12.34 18.05 2.43
N GLU A 75 -13.28 17.17 2.70
CA GLU A 75 -13.11 16.09 3.66
C GLU A 75 -12.11 15.03 3.16
N GLY A 76 -12.16 14.71 1.86
CA GLY A 76 -11.22 13.83 1.20
C GLY A 76 -9.79 14.31 1.39
N SER A 77 -9.51 15.59 1.12
CA SER A 77 -8.18 16.18 1.30
C SER A 77 -7.70 16.15 2.75
N TYR A 78 -8.60 16.37 3.70
CA TYR A 78 -8.27 16.24 5.12
C TYR A 78 -7.96 14.79 5.50
N ASN A 79 -8.70 13.82 4.95
CA ASN A 79 -8.43 12.41 5.17
C ASN A 79 -7.11 11.95 4.53
N VAL A 80 -6.67 12.55 3.42
CA VAL A 80 -5.32 12.34 2.88
C VAL A 80 -4.26 12.68 3.92
N CYS A 81 -4.37 13.85 4.55
CA CYS A 81 -3.42 14.27 5.59
C CYS A 81 -3.46 13.33 6.81
N LYS A 82 -4.65 12.86 7.22
CA LYS A 82 -4.79 11.88 8.30
C LYS A 82 -4.15 10.53 7.97
N GLY A 83 -4.36 10.02 6.75
CA GLY A 83 -3.76 8.78 6.28
C GLY A 83 -2.24 8.85 6.28
N LEU A 84 -1.67 9.98 5.82
CA LEU A 84 -0.24 10.24 5.87
C LEU A 84 0.28 10.26 7.33
N ALA A 85 -0.37 11.01 8.22
CA ALA A 85 0.01 11.08 9.62
C ALA A 85 -0.01 9.71 10.30
N PHE A 86 -1.07 8.94 10.08
CA PHE A 86 -1.21 7.58 10.59
C PHE A 86 -0.05 6.70 10.12
N LYS A 87 0.21 6.70 8.80
CA LYS A 87 1.24 5.83 8.22
C LYS A 87 2.64 6.18 8.69
N ILE A 88 2.99 7.46 8.78
CA ILE A 88 4.28 7.89 9.31
C ILE A 88 4.42 7.49 10.77
N ASN A 89 3.40 7.70 11.60
CA ASN A 89 3.46 7.39 13.04
C ASN A 89 3.50 5.88 13.35
N THR A 90 3.19 5.01 12.39
CA THR A 90 3.45 3.57 12.50
C THR A 90 4.91 3.19 12.21
N ASN A 91 5.72 4.14 11.74
CA ASN A 91 7.14 3.94 11.45
C ASN A 91 7.99 4.51 12.60
N PRO A 92 9.05 3.81 13.06
CA PRO A 92 9.90 4.29 14.15
C PRO A 92 10.80 5.48 13.77
N ARG A 93 10.93 5.81 12.46
CA ARG A 93 11.88 6.82 11.99
C ARG A 93 11.40 8.26 12.21
N PHE A 94 10.11 8.53 11.97
CA PHE A 94 9.56 9.88 12.03
C PHE A 94 8.42 9.99 13.05
N LYS A 95 8.19 11.24 13.49
CA LYS A 95 6.94 11.66 14.14
C LYS A 95 6.22 12.64 13.23
N ALA A 96 4.92 12.43 13.03
CA ALA A 96 4.10 13.29 12.19
C ALA A 96 3.02 14.00 13.02
N TYR A 97 2.83 15.28 12.76
CA TYR A 97 1.86 16.15 13.42
C TYR A 97 0.99 16.83 12.37
N LEU A 98 -0.34 16.71 12.52
CA LEU A 98 -1.27 17.46 11.68
C LEU A 98 -1.27 18.93 12.12
N MET A 99 -1.10 19.85 11.16
CA MET A 99 -1.16 21.29 11.39
C MET A 99 -2.61 21.76 11.26
N GLU A 100 -3.42 21.45 12.26
CA GLU A 100 -4.84 21.81 12.28
C GLU A 100 -5.02 23.29 12.63
N GLY A 101 -6.02 23.90 12.03
CA GLY A 101 -6.35 25.32 12.26
C GLY A 101 -5.53 26.31 11.45
N GLU A 102 -4.56 25.88 10.66
CA GLU A 102 -3.81 26.74 9.75
C GLU A 102 -4.64 27.03 8.48
N ASP A 103 -4.74 28.30 8.11
CA ASP A 103 -5.50 28.74 6.94
C ASP A 103 -4.58 29.11 5.75
N PHE A 104 -3.61 28.27 5.49
CA PHE A 104 -2.82 28.37 4.27
C PHE A 104 -3.60 27.81 3.09
N ARG A 105 -3.67 28.57 2.01
CA ARG A 105 -4.49 28.24 0.84
C ARG A 105 -3.61 28.09 -0.40
N GLY A 106 -4.00 27.20 -1.28
CA GLY A 106 -3.40 27.02 -2.60
C GLY A 106 -4.32 27.49 -3.71
N THR A 107 -4.24 26.84 -4.86
CA THR A 107 -5.04 27.18 -6.06
C THR A 107 -6.43 26.56 -6.02
N GLY A 108 -6.62 25.49 -5.26
CA GLY A 108 -7.84 24.66 -5.31
C GLY A 108 -8.01 23.91 -6.64
N THR A 109 -6.94 23.79 -7.42
CA THR A 109 -6.92 23.12 -8.73
C THR A 109 -5.82 22.07 -8.78
N LYS A 110 -5.63 21.44 -9.94
CA LYS A 110 -4.50 20.49 -10.18
C LYS A 110 -3.14 21.20 -10.34
N VAL A 111 -3.13 22.54 -10.40
CA VAL A 111 -1.92 23.35 -10.58
C VAL A 111 -1.29 23.64 -9.22
N PHE A 112 -0.01 23.35 -9.09
CA PHE A 112 0.73 23.69 -7.87
C PHE A 112 0.69 25.20 -7.63
N PRO A 113 0.37 25.63 -6.38
CA PRO A 113 0.52 27.04 -5.99
C PRO A 113 2.00 27.41 -5.90
N ILE A 114 2.27 28.73 -5.81
CA ILE A 114 3.60 29.23 -5.47
C ILE A 114 4.05 28.57 -4.15
N PRO A 115 5.31 28.11 -4.05
CA PRO A 115 5.84 27.55 -2.82
C PRO A 115 5.62 28.47 -1.61
N LEU A 116 5.50 27.86 -0.42
CA LEU A 116 5.58 28.65 0.82
C LEU A 116 6.90 29.38 0.89
N THR A 117 6.89 30.61 1.41
CA THR A 117 8.12 31.33 1.71
C THR A 117 8.85 30.64 2.87
N TRP A 118 10.15 30.85 2.99
CA TRP A 118 10.92 30.25 4.07
C TRP A 118 10.54 30.82 5.44
N GLU A 119 10.03 32.05 5.50
CA GLU A 119 9.47 32.66 6.69
C GLU A 119 8.20 31.92 7.15
N GLU A 120 7.31 31.56 6.23
CA GLU A 120 6.12 30.76 6.52
C GLU A 120 6.50 29.34 6.99
N VAL A 121 7.48 28.71 6.33
CA VAL A 121 7.99 27.40 6.71
C VAL A 121 8.62 27.45 8.12
N ASP A 122 9.45 28.48 8.41
CA ASP A 122 10.04 28.70 9.74
C ASP A 122 8.96 28.91 10.80
N TYR A 123 7.97 29.75 10.53
CA TYR A 123 6.85 29.99 11.44
C TYR A 123 6.15 28.66 11.82
N LEU A 124 5.79 27.88 10.81
CA LEU A 124 5.09 26.62 11.01
C LEU A 124 5.97 25.59 11.75
N CYS A 125 7.24 25.44 11.36
CA CYS A 125 8.16 24.53 12.01
C CYS A 125 8.39 24.88 13.48
N ASN A 126 8.55 26.18 13.78
CA ASN A 126 8.73 26.65 15.15
C ASN A 126 7.46 26.46 16.00
N LYS A 127 6.29 26.74 15.43
CA LYS A 127 5.00 26.59 16.13
C LYS A 127 4.71 25.14 16.50
N TYR A 128 4.93 24.22 15.58
CA TYR A 128 4.63 22.81 15.75
C TYR A 128 5.83 21.96 16.25
N LYS A 129 7.00 22.58 16.40
CA LYS A 129 8.24 21.93 16.85
C LYS A 129 8.63 20.76 15.97
N VAL A 130 8.69 21.00 14.66
CA VAL A 130 9.02 20.00 13.64
C VAL A 130 10.20 20.45 12.77
N ASP A 131 10.92 19.48 12.20
CA ASP A 131 12.13 19.73 11.41
C ASP A 131 11.83 20.04 9.95
N ALA A 132 10.68 19.55 9.46
CA ALA A 132 10.28 19.63 8.06
C ALA A 132 8.75 19.69 7.95
N ILE A 133 8.26 20.11 6.77
CA ILE A 133 6.81 20.13 6.47
C ILE A 133 6.54 19.33 5.21
N VAL A 134 5.51 18.49 5.26
CA VAL A 134 4.93 17.81 4.11
C VAL A 134 3.59 18.48 3.82
N VAL A 135 3.50 19.11 2.66
CA VAL A 135 2.34 19.93 2.28
C VAL A 135 1.53 19.23 1.20
N LEU A 136 0.25 19.01 1.44
CA LEU A 136 -0.72 18.67 0.40
C LEU A 136 -1.10 19.97 -0.33
N GLU A 137 -0.54 20.17 -1.52
CA GLU A 137 -0.71 21.40 -2.30
C GLU A 137 -1.95 21.36 -3.20
N THR A 138 -2.25 20.19 -3.75
CA THR A 138 -3.40 19.95 -4.63
C THR A 138 -4.10 18.64 -4.27
N PHE A 139 -5.42 18.62 -4.45
CA PHE A 139 -6.23 17.42 -4.27
C PHE A 139 -7.37 17.43 -5.30
N ASP A 140 -7.57 16.28 -5.92
CA ASP A 140 -8.69 16.04 -6.84
C ASP A 140 -9.09 14.57 -6.77
N SER A 141 -10.38 14.29 -6.95
CA SER A 141 -10.89 12.92 -6.95
C SER A 141 -11.80 12.62 -8.13
N ASP A 142 -11.48 11.60 -8.88
CA ASP A 142 -12.28 11.11 -10.01
C ASP A 142 -13.05 9.84 -9.61
N ILE A 143 -14.33 9.80 -9.90
CA ILE A 143 -15.21 8.67 -9.59
C ILE A 143 -15.53 7.93 -10.88
N MET A 144 -15.23 6.64 -10.91
CA MET A 144 -15.56 5.73 -11.98
C MET A 144 -16.47 4.62 -11.46
N ARG A 145 -17.58 4.37 -12.15
CA ARG A 145 -18.51 3.33 -11.79
C ARG A 145 -18.84 2.48 -13.01
N ALA A 146 -18.92 1.16 -12.82
CA ALA A 146 -19.32 0.22 -13.84
C ALA A 146 -20.29 -0.84 -13.26
N SER A 147 -21.36 -1.10 -14.03
CA SER A 147 -22.35 -2.11 -13.69
C SER A 147 -22.29 -3.24 -14.72
N ARG A 148 -22.31 -4.48 -14.26
CA ARG A 148 -22.26 -5.67 -15.10
C ARG A 148 -23.22 -6.72 -14.56
N SER A 149 -23.62 -7.68 -15.40
CA SER A 149 -24.31 -8.88 -14.96
C SER A 149 -23.66 -10.13 -15.54
N ARG A 150 -23.79 -11.22 -14.82
CA ARG A 150 -23.33 -12.55 -15.28
C ARG A 150 -24.32 -13.64 -14.85
N LYS A 151 -24.39 -14.69 -15.64
CA LYS A 151 -25.11 -15.92 -15.25
C LYS A 151 -24.15 -16.88 -14.59
N VAL A 152 -24.52 -17.39 -13.44
CA VAL A 152 -23.75 -18.37 -12.67
C VAL A 152 -24.62 -19.56 -12.28
N GLU A 153 -24.04 -20.76 -12.25
CA GLU A 153 -24.74 -21.94 -11.73
C GLU A 153 -24.64 -21.92 -10.20
N ARG A 154 -25.79 -22.02 -9.55
CA ARG A 154 -25.89 -22.20 -8.08
C ARG A 154 -26.69 -23.45 -7.75
N THR A 155 -26.30 -24.14 -6.68
CA THR A 155 -27.09 -25.25 -6.13
C THR A 155 -28.08 -24.69 -5.13
N VAL A 156 -29.37 -24.79 -5.44
CA VAL A 156 -30.46 -24.37 -4.56
C VAL A 156 -31.30 -25.62 -4.26
N GLN A 157 -31.42 -25.97 -2.98
CA GLN A 157 -32.14 -27.17 -2.51
C GLN A 157 -31.71 -28.49 -3.18
N GLY A 158 -30.41 -28.58 -3.57
CA GLY A 158 -29.84 -29.76 -4.24
C GLY A 158 -29.94 -29.76 -5.77
N GLU A 159 -30.64 -28.79 -6.36
CA GLU A 159 -30.77 -28.64 -7.80
C GLU A 159 -29.86 -27.52 -8.33
N LYS A 160 -29.28 -27.75 -9.51
CA LYS A 160 -28.45 -26.77 -10.23
C LYS A 160 -29.34 -25.84 -11.01
N VAL A 161 -29.33 -24.58 -10.63
CA VAL A 161 -30.10 -23.51 -11.30
C VAL A 161 -29.18 -22.40 -11.80
N MET A 162 -29.52 -21.85 -12.96
CA MET A 162 -28.85 -20.67 -13.48
C MET A 162 -29.45 -19.41 -12.87
N VAL A 163 -28.65 -18.66 -12.13
CA VAL A 163 -29.05 -17.37 -11.56
C VAL A 163 -28.26 -16.22 -12.18
N THR A 164 -28.90 -15.04 -12.28
CA THR A 164 -28.19 -13.83 -12.70
C THR A 164 -27.64 -13.12 -11.47
N GLU A 165 -26.37 -12.85 -11.49
CA GLU A 165 -25.70 -11.97 -10.51
C GLU A 165 -25.44 -10.62 -11.13
N PHE A 166 -25.67 -9.57 -10.36
CA PHE A 166 -25.39 -8.18 -10.71
C PHE A 166 -24.15 -7.71 -9.96
N LEU A 167 -23.17 -7.19 -10.69
CA LEU A 167 -21.88 -6.75 -10.17
C LEU A 167 -21.80 -5.24 -10.33
N GLU A 168 -21.39 -4.57 -9.25
CA GLU A 168 -21.11 -3.15 -9.26
C GLU A 168 -19.65 -2.92 -8.86
N ASP A 169 -18.97 -2.15 -9.68
CA ASP A 169 -17.60 -1.72 -9.45
C ASP A 169 -17.62 -0.20 -9.22
N LEU A 170 -17.05 0.25 -8.11
CA LEU A 170 -16.79 1.66 -7.81
C LEU A 170 -15.29 1.84 -7.65
N ASN A 171 -14.71 2.74 -8.43
CA ASN A 171 -13.29 3.07 -8.33
C ASN A 171 -13.16 4.58 -8.12
N ILE A 172 -12.38 4.97 -7.11
CA ILE A 172 -12.02 6.36 -6.82
C ILE A 172 -10.54 6.51 -7.09
N ARG A 173 -10.19 7.38 -8.04
CA ARG A 173 -8.84 7.83 -8.30
C ARG A 173 -8.61 9.14 -7.58
N VAL A 174 -7.58 9.20 -6.75
CA VAL A 174 -7.13 10.40 -6.05
C VAL A 174 -5.86 10.90 -6.72
N ASN A 175 -5.85 12.20 -7.07
CA ASN A 175 -4.70 12.93 -7.56
C ASN A 175 -4.27 13.89 -6.46
N ALA A 176 -3.12 13.63 -5.83
CA ALA A 176 -2.60 14.41 -4.71
C ALA A 176 -1.22 14.97 -5.05
N GLY A 177 -1.11 16.29 -5.07
CA GLY A 177 0.15 16.99 -5.28
C GLY A 177 0.79 17.34 -3.95
N TRP A 178 2.04 16.96 -3.80
CA TRP A 178 2.79 17.11 -2.57
C TRP A 178 4.06 17.91 -2.74
N ARG A 179 4.45 18.61 -1.68
CA ARG A 179 5.73 19.28 -1.57
C ARG A 179 6.32 19.03 -0.19
N VAL A 180 7.62 18.71 -0.14
CA VAL A 180 8.34 18.43 1.11
C VAL A 180 9.40 19.50 1.32
N TYR A 181 9.28 20.24 2.42
CA TYR A 181 10.19 21.33 2.78
C TYR A 181 11.11 20.91 3.91
N ASP A 182 12.41 20.95 3.68
CA ASP A 182 13.45 20.84 4.71
C ASP A 182 13.72 22.24 5.29
N ASN A 183 13.27 22.47 6.51
CA ASN A 183 13.41 23.78 7.14
C ASN A 183 14.85 24.11 7.52
N ILE A 184 15.64 23.08 7.87
CA ILE A 184 17.02 23.26 8.32
C ILE A 184 17.90 23.72 7.16
N ASN A 185 17.80 23.07 6.02
CA ASN A 185 18.60 23.38 4.84
C ASN A 185 17.94 24.36 3.86
N LYS A 186 16.74 24.86 4.18
CA LYS A 186 15.93 25.76 3.33
C LYS A 186 15.82 25.22 1.89
N LYS A 187 15.40 23.96 1.78
CA LYS A 187 15.32 23.26 0.50
C LYS A 187 13.99 22.51 0.35
N ILE A 188 13.41 22.58 -0.83
CA ILE A 188 12.35 21.66 -1.24
C ILE A 188 13.02 20.33 -1.61
N ILE A 189 12.75 19.27 -0.82
CA ILE A 189 13.31 17.94 -1.02
C ILE A 189 12.66 17.26 -2.21
N ASP A 190 11.32 17.40 -2.30
CA ASP A 190 10.51 16.74 -3.31
C ASP A 190 9.27 17.55 -3.64
N GLN A 191 8.84 17.46 -4.90
CA GLN A 191 7.59 18.02 -5.40
C GLN A 191 7.07 17.14 -6.53
N ASP A 192 5.95 16.46 -6.30
CA ASP A 192 5.35 15.59 -7.32
C ASP A 192 3.85 15.41 -7.12
N VAL A 193 3.18 14.89 -8.15
CA VAL A 193 1.76 14.48 -8.12
C VAL A 193 1.69 12.97 -8.15
N PHE A 194 1.02 12.39 -7.17
CA PHE A 194 0.79 10.96 -7.12
C PHE A 194 -0.67 10.61 -7.41
N TYR A 195 -0.85 9.46 -8.04
CA TYR A 195 -2.14 8.91 -8.43
C TYR A 195 -2.34 7.60 -7.68
N ASP A 196 -3.35 7.57 -6.82
CA ASP A 196 -3.68 6.39 -6.05
C ASP A 196 -5.15 6.02 -6.29
N GLU A 197 -5.44 4.73 -6.44
CA GLU A 197 -6.78 4.24 -6.70
C GLU A 197 -7.25 3.30 -5.61
N LYS A 198 -8.52 3.45 -5.20
CA LYS A 198 -9.20 2.51 -4.32
C LYS A 198 -10.48 2.03 -4.96
N ALA A 199 -10.66 0.72 -5.00
CA ALA A 199 -11.78 0.07 -5.66
C ALA A 199 -12.63 -0.74 -4.67
N TRP A 200 -13.94 -0.74 -4.91
CA TRP A 200 -14.92 -1.60 -4.26
C TRP A 200 -15.67 -2.38 -5.32
N ASN A 201 -15.85 -3.67 -5.06
CA ASN A 201 -16.59 -4.57 -5.93
C ASN A 201 -17.69 -5.22 -5.10
N THR A 202 -18.90 -5.20 -5.59
CA THR A 202 -20.05 -5.80 -4.91
C THR A 202 -20.82 -6.71 -5.85
N VAL A 203 -21.53 -7.67 -5.27
CA VAL A 203 -22.39 -8.60 -6.00
C VAL A 203 -23.75 -8.67 -5.29
N GLY A 204 -24.82 -8.58 -6.07
CA GLY A 204 -26.19 -8.70 -5.62
C GLY A 204 -27.01 -9.65 -6.50
N ASN A 205 -28.17 -10.08 -5.99
CA ASN A 205 -29.14 -10.82 -6.78
C ASN A 205 -30.03 -9.86 -7.61
N THR A 206 -30.03 -8.57 -7.26
CA THR A 206 -30.64 -7.48 -8.03
C THR A 206 -29.62 -6.33 -8.19
N PRO A 207 -29.80 -5.45 -9.18
CA PRO A 207 -28.98 -4.26 -9.34
C PRO A 207 -28.98 -3.38 -8.07
N GLU A 208 -30.15 -3.17 -7.48
CA GLU A 208 -30.31 -2.33 -6.29
C GLU A 208 -29.61 -2.93 -5.07
N GLU A 209 -29.61 -4.26 -4.93
CA GLU A 209 -28.86 -4.94 -3.87
C GLU A 209 -27.36 -4.74 -4.03
N ALA A 210 -26.84 -4.90 -5.24
CA ALA A 210 -25.42 -4.69 -5.51
C ALA A 210 -25.00 -3.24 -5.19
N VAL A 211 -25.80 -2.25 -5.63
CA VAL A 211 -25.57 -0.82 -5.36
C VAL A 211 -25.57 -0.51 -3.87
N ARG A 212 -26.53 -1.03 -3.10
CA ARG A 212 -26.64 -0.76 -1.64
C ARG A 212 -25.43 -1.28 -0.84
N LYS A 213 -24.69 -2.23 -1.37
CA LYS A 213 -23.47 -2.77 -0.75
C LYS A 213 -22.24 -1.88 -0.97
N LEU A 214 -22.29 -0.95 -1.91
CA LEU A 214 -21.23 0.03 -2.11
C LEU A 214 -21.23 1.08 -1.00
N PRO A 215 -20.08 1.65 -0.65
CA PRO A 215 -20.04 2.83 0.21
C PRO A 215 -20.76 4.00 -0.44
N SER A 216 -21.23 4.96 0.36
CA SER A 216 -21.72 6.23 -0.16
C SER A 216 -20.59 6.96 -0.92
N LYS A 217 -20.94 7.81 -1.89
CA LYS A 217 -19.97 8.61 -2.65
C LYS A 217 -18.98 9.34 -1.72
N ARG A 218 -19.49 10.06 -0.71
CA ARG A 218 -18.69 10.79 0.27
C ARG A 218 -17.78 9.84 1.08
N GLY A 219 -18.31 8.69 1.52
CA GLY A 219 -17.54 7.68 2.25
C GLY A 219 -16.41 7.11 1.39
N ALA A 220 -16.70 6.82 0.11
CA ALA A 220 -15.69 6.31 -0.83
C ALA A 220 -14.56 7.32 -1.09
N ILE A 221 -14.87 8.61 -1.29
CA ILE A 221 -13.86 9.68 -1.45
C ILE A 221 -13.00 9.81 -0.19
N ASN A 222 -13.63 9.82 0.99
CA ASN A 222 -12.92 9.91 2.26
C ASN A 222 -11.96 8.73 2.48
N ASP A 223 -12.42 7.52 2.19
CA ASP A 223 -11.62 6.30 2.29
C ASP A 223 -10.50 6.26 1.27
N ALA A 224 -10.75 6.68 0.02
CA ALA A 224 -9.72 6.76 -1.02
C ALA A 224 -8.68 7.84 -0.68
N GLY A 225 -9.12 8.98 -0.15
CA GLY A 225 -8.24 10.03 0.35
C GLY A 225 -7.33 9.52 1.46
N TYR A 226 -7.89 8.85 2.47
CA TYR A 226 -7.10 8.26 3.55
C TYR A 226 -6.05 7.28 3.01
N PHE A 227 -6.45 6.39 2.10
CA PHE A 227 -5.56 5.46 1.44
C PHE A 227 -4.43 6.16 0.65
N ALA A 228 -4.75 7.21 -0.12
CA ALA A 228 -3.73 8.00 -0.84
C ALA A 228 -2.71 8.63 0.12
N GLY A 229 -3.16 9.10 1.29
CA GLY A 229 -2.28 9.57 2.36
C GLY A 229 -1.36 8.49 2.91
N GLU A 230 -1.88 7.28 3.15
CA GLU A 230 -1.07 6.14 3.56
C GLU A 230 -0.01 5.80 2.50
N MET A 231 -0.38 5.86 1.20
CA MET A 231 0.56 5.64 0.09
C MET A 231 1.68 6.69 0.04
N MET A 232 1.37 7.96 0.29
CA MET A 232 2.41 8.99 0.45
C MET A 232 3.35 8.65 1.62
N GLY A 233 2.82 8.20 2.75
CA GLY A 233 3.63 7.73 3.87
C GLY A 233 4.58 6.57 3.51
N VAL A 234 4.13 5.65 2.65
CA VAL A 234 4.97 4.56 2.10
C VAL A 234 6.11 5.11 1.23
N ARG A 235 5.86 6.19 0.48
CA ARG A 235 6.84 6.80 -0.43
C ARG A 235 7.97 7.51 0.31
N ILE A 236 7.66 8.17 1.42
CA ILE A 236 8.64 9.00 2.17
C ILE A 236 9.24 8.30 3.40
N SER A 237 8.76 7.13 3.78
CA SER A 237 9.30 6.39 4.93
C SER A 237 9.57 4.93 4.61
N PRO A 238 10.61 4.32 5.21
CA PRO A 238 10.85 2.89 5.06
C PRO A 238 9.64 2.07 5.52
N ASN A 239 9.35 0.98 4.84
CA ASN A 239 8.14 0.20 5.08
C ASN A 239 8.44 -1.28 5.29
N TRP A 240 7.81 -1.88 6.28
CA TRP A 240 7.86 -3.32 6.46
C TRP A 240 6.86 -4.00 5.53
N VAL A 241 7.37 -4.79 4.59
CA VAL A 241 6.56 -5.57 3.66
C VAL A 241 6.71 -7.05 3.97
N ARG A 242 5.58 -7.72 4.16
CA ARG A 242 5.56 -9.18 4.31
C ARG A 242 5.73 -9.84 2.95
N VAL A 243 6.85 -10.53 2.75
CA VAL A 243 7.15 -11.25 1.51
C VAL A 243 7.15 -12.74 1.74
N SER A 244 6.66 -13.49 0.74
CA SER A 244 6.80 -14.94 0.72
C SER A 244 8.14 -15.30 0.08
N ARG A 245 8.87 -16.20 0.73
CA ARG A 245 10.12 -16.75 0.21
C ARG A 245 10.01 -18.28 0.15
N TYR A 246 10.56 -18.86 -0.90
CA TYR A 246 10.61 -20.28 -1.07
C TYR A 246 12.00 -20.81 -0.76
N TYR A 247 12.07 -21.97 -0.11
CA TYR A 247 13.31 -22.67 0.15
C TYR A 247 13.18 -24.17 -0.14
N TYR A 248 14.30 -24.79 -0.49
CA TYR A 248 14.33 -26.23 -0.73
C TYR A 248 14.40 -26.99 0.59
N LYS A 249 13.49 -27.96 0.76
CA LYS A 249 13.37 -28.80 1.96
C LYS A 249 13.85 -30.23 1.77
N LYS A 250 14.36 -30.56 0.57
CA LYS A 250 14.84 -31.90 0.17
C LYS A 250 16.09 -31.75 -0.70
N GLY A 251 17.03 -32.66 -0.52
CA GLY A 251 18.29 -32.72 -1.30
C GLY A 251 19.35 -33.53 -0.55
N ASP A 252 19.81 -32.99 0.56
CA ASP A 252 20.65 -33.66 1.53
C ASP A 252 20.08 -33.52 2.94
N ASP A 253 20.72 -34.18 3.93
CA ASP A 253 20.25 -34.14 5.33
C ASP A 253 20.32 -32.76 5.93
N ARG A 254 21.25 -31.91 5.49
CA ARG A 254 21.38 -30.52 5.94
C ARG A 254 20.19 -29.68 5.52
N LEU A 255 19.71 -29.81 4.26
CA LEU A 255 18.50 -29.14 3.78
C LEU A 255 17.25 -29.63 4.54
N VAL A 256 17.18 -30.92 4.85
CA VAL A 256 16.08 -31.51 5.64
C VAL A 256 16.09 -30.99 7.07
N ASN A 257 17.27 -30.90 7.70
CA ASN A 257 17.42 -30.42 9.08
C ASN A 257 17.21 -28.90 9.17
N ALA A 258 17.69 -28.11 8.20
CA ALA A 258 17.42 -26.68 8.12
C ALA A 258 15.92 -26.37 8.13
N LYS A 259 15.09 -27.16 7.44
CA LYS A 259 13.63 -27.05 7.50
C LYS A 259 13.08 -27.16 8.93
N ARG A 260 13.67 -28.02 9.79
CA ARG A 260 13.24 -28.17 11.20
C ARG A 260 13.51 -26.90 11.98
N PHE A 261 14.69 -26.30 11.79
CA PHE A 261 15.05 -25.04 12.43
C PHE A 261 14.18 -23.87 11.96
N VAL A 262 13.85 -23.79 10.66
CA VAL A 262 12.92 -22.78 10.14
C VAL A 262 11.53 -22.88 10.80
N LYS A 263 11.03 -24.09 11.05
CA LYS A 263 9.72 -24.30 11.71
C LYS A 263 9.65 -23.75 13.13
N VAL A 264 10.78 -23.75 13.84
CA VAL A 264 10.89 -23.25 15.20
C VAL A 264 11.51 -21.84 15.25
N ASN A 265 11.52 -21.13 14.12
CA ASN A 265 12.06 -19.78 13.94
C ASN A 265 13.56 -19.62 14.33
N ASN A 266 14.31 -20.73 14.34
CA ASN A 266 15.75 -20.73 14.57
C ASN A 266 16.52 -20.55 13.25
N TRP A 267 16.49 -19.35 12.74
CA TRP A 267 17.11 -18.99 11.44
C TRP A 267 18.63 -19.13 11.45
N LYS A 268 19.26 -18.87 12.58
CA LYS A 268 20.71 -18.92 12.73
C LYS A 268 21.25 -20.29 12.38
N GLU A 269 20.69 -21.33 12.99
CA GLU A 269 21.07 -22.71 12.70
C GLU A 269 20.69 -23.16 11.28
N ALA A 270 19.52 -22.75 10.80
CA ALA A 270 19.11 -23.06 9.43
C ALA A 270 20.12 -22.54 8.40
N VAL A 271 20.63 -21.33 8.57
CA VAL A 271 21.63 -20.71 7.69
C VAL A 271 22.98 -21.41 7.75
N VAL A 272 23.43 -21.83 8.93
CA VAL A 272 24.66 -22.61 9.05
C VAL A 272 24.57 -23.86 8.17
N LEU A 273 23.45 -24.61 8.25
CA LEU A 273 23.24 -25.80 7.45
C LEU A 273 23.15 -25.51 5.96
N TRP A 274 22.48 -24.43 5.55
CA TRP A 274 22.44 -24.02 4.14
C TRP A 274 23.80 -23.60 3.62
N SER A 275 24.61 -22.88 4.42
CA SER A 275 25.98 -22.49 4.05
C SER A 275 26.87 -23.72 3.80
N GLN A 276 26.68 -24.76 4.60
CA GLN A 276 27.40 -26.03 4.42
C GLN A 276 26.92 -26.76 3.15
N SER A 277 25.60 -26.78 2.88
CA SER A 277 25.06 -27.40 1.66
C SER A 277 25.45 -26.63 0.40
N ALA A 278 25.65 -25.31 0.47
CA ALA A 278 26.14 -24.48 -0.64
C ALA A 278 27.55 -24.87 -1.09
N LYS A 279 28.33 -25.51 -0.22
CA LYS A 279 29.70 -26.02 -0.51
C LYS A 279 29.68 -27.48 -0.99
N SER A 280 28.51 -28.07 -1.26
CA SER A 280 28.40 -29.45 -1.73
C SER A 280 29.06 -29.62 -3.09
N PRO A 281 29.77 -30.73 -3.34
CA PRO A 281 30.27 -31.08 -4.67
C PRO A 281 29.15 -31.41 -5.66
N ASP A 282 27.96 -31.76 -5.17
CA ASP A 282 26.76 -31.87 -5.99
C ASP A 282 26.23 -30.47 -6.30
N HIS A 283 26.41 -30.03 -7.54
CA HIS A 283 25.96 -28.71 -8.03
C HIS A 283 24.46 -28.46 -7.84
N LYS A 284 23.66 -29.52 -7.85
CA LYS A 284 22.19 -29.42 -7.64
C LYS A 284 21.87 -29.13 -6.18
N ILE A 285 22.59 -29.72 -5.24
CA ILE A 285 22.45 -29.45 -3.80
C ILE A 285 22.98 -28.04 -3.50
N ALA A 286 24.18 -27.72 -4.00
CA ALA A 286 24.78 -26.40 -3.85
C ALA A 286 23.84 -25.30 -4.37
N GLY A 287 23.31 -25.42 -5.59
CA GLY A 287 22.40 -24.44 -6.19
C GLY A 287 21.10 -24.27 -5.40
N ARG A 288 20.56 -25.35 -4.81
CA ARG A 288 19.37 -25.26 -3.93
C ARG A 288 19.63 -24.48 -2.66
N ALA A 289 20.81 -24.60 -2.11
CA ALA A 289 21.21 -23.89 -0.88
C ALA A 289 21.53 -22.41 -1.15
N VAL A 290 22.15 -22.08 -2.30
CA VAL A 290 22.52 -20.70 -2.68
C VAL A 290 21.30 -19.82 -2.90
N ILE A 291 20.20 -20.32 -3.46
CA ILE A 291 18.97 -19.55 -3.64
C ILE A 291 18.47 -18.96 -2.32
N ILE A 292 18.70 -19.64 -1.21
CA ILE A 292 18.30 -19.19 0.14
C ILE A 292 19.32 -18.17 0.67
N TRP A 293 20.57 -18.30 0.29
CA TRP A 293 21.67 -17.44 0.75
C TRP A 293 21.61 -16.02 0.18
N LEU A 294 20.94 -15.83 -0.96
CA LEU A 294 20.70 -14.53 -1.58
C LEU A 294 19.61 -13.72 -0.88
N TRP A 295 19.04 -14.23 0.20
CA TRP A 295 18.11 -13.47 1.02
C TRP A 295 18.86 -12.40 1.81
N PRO A 296 18.39 -11.14 1.83
CA PRO A 296 19.09 -10.09 2.57
C PRO A 296 19.16 -10.42 4.07
N PRO A 297 20.32 -10.24 4.70
CA PRO A 297 20.65 -10.79 6.02
C PRO A 297 20.09 -9.99 7.22
N LYS A 298 18.94 -9.34 7.12
CA LYS A 298 18.38 -8.56 8.26
C LYS A 298 17.83 -9.38 9.43
N TRP A 299 17.83 -10.69 9.35
CA TRP A 299 17.57 -11.58 10.51
C TRP A 299 18.83 -11.89 11.33
N LYS A 300 19.97 -11.23 11.03
CA LYS A 300 21.22 -11.34 11.79
C LYS A 300 21.30 -10.42 13.01
N GLU A 301 20.33 -9.53 13.21
CA GLU A 301 20.37 -8.46 14.20
C GLU A 301 19.17 -8.50 15.17
N ASN A 302 18.79 -9.69 15.66
CA ASN A 302 17.95 -9.81 16.87
C ASN A 302 18.43 -11.02 17.67
#